data_5abc1a43df0d830051fcdb8420ceeca5
#
_entry.id   5abc1a43df0d830051fcdb8420ceeca5
#
_cell.length_a   1.000
_cell.length_b   1.000
_cell.length_c   1.000
_cell.angle_alpha   90.00
_cell.angle_beta   90.00
_cell.angle_gamma   90.00
#
_symmetry.space_group_name_H-M   'P 1'
#
loop_
_entity.id
_entity.type
_entity.pdbx_description
1 polymer ?
#
loop_
_entity_poly.entity_id
_entity_poly.type
_entity_poly.pdbx_seq_one_letter_code
_entity_poly.pdbx_strand_id
1 'polypeptide(L)'
;TVDGSEPGTDPRESSGRTTEQETEMINQRILPYVVEVMDKPEGITAWAGLPSVLDAMRAFGLAEVIREQIRVRKRNRGYSESKKVEALVLLMAAGGECVDDIQMLKADAGLCRLVGDFPSADALLTFLYAFHDESLIEKARSQLTGDRVAFIPEENRALQGLAEVNKALVHRVAAQGSCRRATLDHDATIQESHKREAQPHYKGGRGYQPSAIYWAEQDLVVADEYRD
;
A
#
# COMPACT_ATOMS: atom_id res chain seq x y z
N THR A 1 -42.71 71.94 7.61
CA THR A 1 -42.10 71.39 8.79
C THR A 1 -42.74 70.09 9.16
N VAL A 2 -42.22 68.98 8.72
CA VAL A 2 -42.32 67.66 9.39
C VAL A 2 -41.02 66.91 9.05
N ASP A 3 -40.29 66.68 10.06
CA ASP A 3 -39.09 65.91 10.12
C ASP A 3 -39.44 64.42 10.08
N GLY A 4 -38.78 63.62 9.25
CA GLY A 4 -38.97 62.19 9.07
C GLY A 4 -37.62 61.46 8.97
N SER A 5 -37.01 61.24 10.11
CA SER A 5 -35.82 60.40 10.23
C SER A 5 -36.17 58.93 10.17
N GLU A 6 -35.73 58.24 9.12
CA GLU A 6 -35.70 56.78 9.05
C GLU A 6 -34.55 56.23 9.90
N PRO A 7 -34.72 55.11 10.62
CA PRO A 7 -33.65 54.43 11.33
C PRO A 7 -32.80 53.58 10.39
N GLY A 8 -31.48 53.84 10.36
CA GLY A 8 -30.50 53.08 9.61
C GLY A 8 -30.39 51.66 10.17
N THR A 9 -30.51 50.69 9.31
CA THR A 9 -30.19 49.30 9.54
C THR A 9 -28.69 49.10 9.50
N ASP A 10 -28.14 48.61 10.60
CA ASP A 10 -26.73 48.23 10.77
C ASP A 10 -26.38 46.96 9.95
N PRO A 11 -25.36 46.97 9.09
CA PRO A 11 -25.04 45.82 8.24
C PRO A 11 -24.20 44.74 8.94
N ARG A 12 -24.14 44.65 10.24
CA ARG A 12 -23.22 43.76 10.97
C ARG A 12 -23.79 42.46 11.53
N GLU A 13 -25.05 42.12 11.27
CA GLU A 13 -25.65 40.91 11.84
C GLU A 13 -25.77 39.69 10.90
N SER A 14 -25.22 39.73 9.67
CA SER A 14 -25.38 38.59 8.71
C SER A 14 -24.18 37.64 8.60
N SER A 15 -23.08 37.86 9.35
CA SER A 15 -21.86 37.05 9.15
C SER A 15 -21.65 35.89 10.13
N GLY A 16 -22.45 35.79 11.18
CA GLY A 16 -22.24 34.83 12.26
C GLY A 16 -22.92 33.44 12.03
N ARG A 17 -24.02 33.41 11.25
CA ARG A 17 -24.78 32.16 11.06
C ARG A 17 -24.24 31.23 9.96
N THR A 18 -23.54 31.77 9.00
CA THR A 18 -22.98 30.95 7.88
C THR A 18 -21.80 30.09 8.34
N THR A 19 -20.96 30.63 9.23
CA THR A 19 -19.74 29.96 9.71
C THR A 19 -20.03 28.78 10.64
N GLU A 20 -21.05 28.89 11.51
CA GLU A 20 -21.41 27.78 12.41
C GLU A 20 -22.09 26.61 11.68
N GLN A 21 -22.94 26.88 10.69
CA GLN A 21 -23.57 25.85 9.88
C GLN A 21 -22.60 25.17 8.92
N GLU A 22 -21.63 25.88 8.37
CA GLU A 22 -20.54 25.30 7.58
C GLU A 22 -19.61 24.44 8.44
N THR A 23 -19.34 24.83 9.68
CA THR A 23 -18.53 24.06 10.64
C THR A 23 -19.27 22.79 11.10
N GLU A 24 -20.60 22.83 11.30
CA GLU A 24 -21.41 21.65 11.64
C GLU A 24 -21.50 20.63 10.49
N MET A 25 -21.59 21.09 9.24
CA MET A 25 -21.59 20.19 8.07
C MET A 25 -20.23 19.48 7.87
N ILE A 26 -19.13 20.11 8.27
CA ILE A 26 -17.78 19.54 8.19
C ILE A 26 -17.59 18.40 9.21
N ASN A 27 -18.25 18.47 10.37
CA ASN A 27 -18.16 17.46 11.42
C ASN A 27 -18.98 16.17 11.18
N GLN A 28 -19.83 16.11 10.16
CA GLN A 28 -20.62 14.91 9.81
C GLN A 28 -19.93 14.00 8.79
N ARG A 29 -18.66 14.19 8.50
CA ARG A 29 -17.95 13.34 7.53
C ARG A 29 -17.50 12.03 8.16
N ILE A 30 -17.71 10.94 7.42
CA ILE A 30 -17.33 9.56 7.75
C ILE A 30 -15.79 9.40 7.81
N LEU A 31 -15.03 10.34 7.26
CA LEU A 31 -13.58 10.26 7.18
C LEU A 31 -12.91 11.08 8.29
N PRO A 32 -11.82 10.57 8.91
CA PRO A 32 -11.21 11.17 10.10
C PRO A 32 -10.31 12.39 9.82
N TYR A 33 -10.60 13.16 8.77
CA TYR A 33 -9.85 14.37 8.48
C TYR A 33 -10.78 15.57 8.26
N VAL A 34 -10.30 16.73 8.66
CA VAL A 34 -10.96 18.01 8.48
C VAL A 34 -10.52 18.58 7.13
N VAL A 35 -11.48 19.05 6.34
CA VAL A 35 -11.20 19.82 5.13
C VAL A 35 -11.14 21.29 5.49
N GLU A 36 -9.96 21.88 5.41
CA GLU A 36 -9.77 23.32 5.58
C GLU A 36 -9.68 24.00 4.21
N VAL A 37 -10.37 25.13 4.08
CA VAL A 37 -10.20 25.99 2.91
C VAL A 37 -8.92 26.81 3.13
N MET A 38 -7.93 26.59 2.27
CA MET A 38 -6.65 27.30 2.33
C MET A 38 -6.65 28.49 1.37
N ASP A 39 -6.30 29.66 1.87
CA ASP A 39 -6.12 30.86 1.03
C ASP A 39 -4.86 30.79 0.15
N LYS A 40 -3.95 29.85 0.44
CA LYS A 40 -2.71 29.63 -0.31
C LYS A 40 -2.55 28.15 -0.65
N PRO A 41 -2.13 27.81 -1.89
CA PRO A 41 -1.99 26.43 -2.34
C PRO A 41 -0.75 25.72 -1.78
N GLU A 42 -0.15 26.18 -0.69
CA GLU A 42 1.01 25.57 -0.05
C GLU A 42 0.61 24.30 0.68
N GLY A 43 1.19 23.17 0.29
CA GLY A 43 0.96 21.87 0.91
C GLY A 43 -0.21 21.06 0.34
N ILE A 44 -0.68 21.41 -0.86
CA ILE A 44 -1.60 20.57 -1.62
C ILE A 44 -0.84 19.33 -2.10
N THR A 45 -1.50 18.19 -2.08
CA THR A 45 -0.98 16.94 -2.63
C THR A 45 -1.85 16.42 -3.77
N ALA A 46 -1.20 15.90 -4.82
CA ALA A 46 -1.88 15.15 -5.88
C ALA A 46 -2.35 13.77 -5.39
N TRP A 47 -1.88 13.31 -4.23
CA TRP A 47 -2.06 11.96 -3.68
C TRP A 47 -3.05 11.93 -2.50
N ALA A 48 -4.07 12.75 -2.51
CA ALA A 48 -5.01 12.91 -1.40
C ALA A 48 -5.76 11.60 -1.02
N GLY A 49 -5.82 10.61 -1.92
CA GLY A 49 -6.39 9.28 -1.64
C GLY A 49 -5.48 8.34 -0.86
N LEU A 50 -4.16 8.52 -0.88
CA LEU A 50 -3.20 7.60 -0.25
C LEU A 50 -3.33 7.50 1.27
N PRO A 51 -3.64 8.56 2.03
CA PRO A 51 -3.91 8.44 3.46
C PRO A 51 -4.99 7.42 3.81
N SER A 52 -6.04 7.27 2.97
CA SER A 52 -7.10 6.28 3.20
C SER A 52 -6.59 4.84 3.07
N VAL A 53 -5.61 4.58 2.19
CA VAL A 53 -4.95 3.27 2.08
C VAL A 53 -4.21 2.95 3.38
N LEU A 54 -3.47 3.93 3.92
CA LEU A 54 -2.73 3.76 5.18
C LEU A 54 -3.68 3.58 6.37
N ASP A 55 -4.80 4.30 6.40
CA ASP A 55 -5.82 4.14 7.44
C ASP A 55 -6.48 2.75 7.39
N ALA A 56 -6.73 2.21 6.19
CA ALA A 56 -7.19 0.84 6.02
C ALA A 56 -6.16 -0.17 6.56
N MET A 57 -4.88 -0.02 6.22
CA MET A 57 -3.81 -0.88 6.76
C MET A 57 -3.77 -0.85 8.30
N ARG A 58 -3.95 0.33 8.90
CA ARG A 58 -4.00 0.50 10.36
C ARG A 58 -5.25 -0.12 10.97
N ALA A 59 -6.43 0.10 10.36
CA ALA A 59 -7.68 -0.50 10.80
C ALA A 59 -7.63 -2.03 10.80
N PHE A 60 -6.93 -2.60 9.82
CA PHE A 60 -6.63 -4.03 9.80
C PHE A 60 -5.46 -4.43 10.72
N GLY A 61 -4.84 -3.52 11.46
CA GLY A 61 -3.73 -3.82 12.37
C GLY A 61 -2.52 -4.46 11.68
N LEU A 62 -2.29 -4.18 10.39
CA LEU A 62 -1.21 -4.81 9.62
C LEU A 62 0.17 -4.40 10.12
N ALA A 63 0.32 -3.20 10.65
CA ALA A 63 1.60 -2.74 11.17
C ALA A 63 2.13 -3.61 12.33
N GLU A 64 1.24 -4.13 13.18
CA GLU A 64 1.56 -5.05 14.28
C GLU A 64 2.01 -6.39 13.72
N VAL A 65 1.23 -6.97 12.81
CA VAL A 65 1.55 -8.26 12.18
C VAL A 65 2.88 -8.18 11.43
N ILE A 66 3.12 -7.12 10.67
CA ILE A 66 4.40 -6.92 9.96
C ILE A 66 5.57 -6.89 10.95
N ARG A 67 5.45 -6.17 12.08
CA ARG A 67 6.51 -6.11 13.10
C ARG A 67 6.79 -7.45 13.78
N GLU A 68 5.78 -8.30 13.89
CA GLU A 68 5.89 -9.63 14.50
C GLU A 68 6.50 -10.63 13.52
N GLN A 69 6.05 -10.63 12.28
CA GLN A 69 6.36 -11.65 11.28
C GLN A 69 7.60 -11.32 10.44
N ILE A 70 7.83 -10.04 10.13
CA ILE A 70 8.95 -9.62 9.29
C ILE A 70 10.06 -9.02 10.16
N ARG A 71 11.19 -9.71 10.28
CA ARG A 71 12.35 -9.28 11.06
C ARG A 71 13.62 -9.40 10.22
N VAL A 72 13.85 -8.40 9.37
CA VAL A 72 15.02 -8.39 8.46
C VAL A 72 16.11 -7.42 8.91
N ARG A 73 15.81 -6.46 9.79
CA ARG A 73 16.80 -5.53 10.30
C ARG A 73 17.78 -6.21 11.26
N LYS A 74 19.07 -6.04 10.99
CA LYS A 74 20.14 -6.49 11.90
C LYS A 74 20.40 -5.49 13.04
N ARG A 75 19.99 -4.23 12.90
CA ARG A 75 20.19 -3.15 13.87
C ARG A 75 18.92 -2.32 13.99
N ASN A 76 18.64 -1.81 15.19
CA ASN A 76 17.45 -0.96 15.42
C ASN A 76 17.74 0.51 15.00
N ARG A 77 18.06 0.71 13.72
CA ARG A 77 18.29 2.03 13.11
C ARG A 77 17.50 2.14 11.80
N GLY A 78 17.11 3.38 11.46
CA GLY A 78 16.33 3.69 10.26
C GLY A 78 14.85 3.30 10.40
N TYR A 79 14.16 3.24 9.28
CA TYR A 79 12.73 2.94 9.22
C TYR A 79 12.43 1.50 9.63
N SER A 80 11.31 1.30 10.33
CA SER A 80 10.81 -0.03 10.69
C SER A 80 10.40 -0.84 9.45
N GLU A 81 10.27 -2.15 9.60
CA GLU A 81 9.76 -3.02 8.54
C GLU A 81 8.34 -2.59 8.13
N SER A 82 7.47 -2.29 9.11
CA SER A 82 6.11 -1.81 8.79
C SER A 82 6.11 -0.52 7.99
N LYS A 83 6.99 0.46 8.33
CA LYS A 83 7.08 1.71 7.57
C LYS A 83 7.58 1.50 6.14
N LYS A 84 8.45 0.50 5.91
CA LYS A 84 8.92 0.15 4.57
C LYS A 84 7.84 -0.54 3.75
N VAL A 85 7.08 -1.45 4.36
CA VAL A 85 5.92 -2.10 3.70
C VAL A 85 4.85 -1.06 3.40
N GLU A 86 4.50 -0.18 4.35
CA GLU A 86 3.59 0.94 4.13
C GLU A 86 4.02 1.80 2.93
N ALA A 87 5.31 2.15 2.86
CA ALA A 87 5.84 2.96 1.76
C ALA A 87 5.73 2.25 0.40
N LEU A 88 6.00 0.94 0.35
CA LEU A 88 5.84 0.13 -0.87
C LEU A 88 4.36 0.01 -1.29
N VAL A 89 3.46 -0.20 -0.35
CA VAL A 89 2.01 -0.25 -0.63
C VAL A 89 1.52 1.11 -1.15
N LEU A 90 1.93 2.22 -0.53
CA LEU A 90 1.57 3.56 -1.00
C LEU A 90 2.17 3.86 -2.38
N LEU A 91 3.40 3.41 -2.63
CA LEU A 91 4.04 3.54 -3.95
C LEU A 91 3.25 2.80 -5.03
N MET A 92 2.87 1.55 -4.78
CA MET A 92 2.04 0.76 -5.71
C MET A 92 0.66 1.39 -5.92
N ALA A 93 0.01 1.85 -4.85
CA ALA A 93 -1.28 2.54 -4.93
C ALA A 93 -1.22 3.88 -5.67
N ALA A 94 -0.05 4.52 -5.69
CA ALA A 94 0.24 5.71 -6.49
C ALA A 94 0.55 5.40 -7.98
N GLY A 95 0.63 4.14 -8.37
CA GLY A 95 0.98 3.73 -9.72
C GLY A 95 2.50 3.74 -9.99
N GLY A 96 3.33 3.63 -8.94
CA GLY A 96 4.79 3.50 -9.11
C GLY A 96 5.16 2.18 -9.79
N GLU A 97 6.04 2.24 -10.76
CA GLU A 97 6.52 1.09 -11.56
C GLU A 97 7.84 0.53 -11.04
N CYS A 98 8.60 1.35 -10.33
CA CYS A 98 9.87 0.94 -9.74
C CYS A 98 10.09 1.60 -8.36
N VAL A 99 11.07 1.07 -7.61
CA VAL A 99 11.35 1.57 -6.26
C VAL A 99 11.84 3.02 -6.26
N ASP A 100 12.49 3.47 -7.34
CA ASP A 100 12.98 4.85 -7.46
C ASP A 100 11.84 5.87 -7.52
N ASP A 101 10.64 5.47 -7.96
CA ASP A 101 9.46 6.32 -8.00
C ASP A 101 9.01 6.80 -6.62
N ILE A 102 9.53 6.19 -5.54
CA ILE A 102 9.32 6.69 -4.17
C ILE A 102 9.76 8.16 -4.01
N GLN A 103 10.65 8.64 -4.87
CA GLN A 103 11.07 10.04 -4.85
C GLN A 103 9.92 11.00 -5.14
N MET A 104 8.94 10.60 -5.97
CA MET A 104 7.75 11.41 -6.25
C MET A 104 6.92 11.64 -4.98
N LEU A 105 6.71 10.57 -4.20
CA LEU A 105 5.97 10.66 -2.93
C LEU A 105 6.75 11.45 -1.87
N LYS A 106 8.07 11.28 -1.83
CA LYS A 106 8.95 12.04 -0.92
C LYS A 106 9.00 13.53 -1.23
N ALA A 107 8.89 13.90 -2.49
CA ALA A 107 8.91 15.30 -2.92
C ALA A 107 7.59 16.03 -2.63
N ASP A 108 6.50 15.30 -2.40
CA ASP A 108 5.19 15.87 -2.09
C ASP A 108 5.10 16.24 -0.60
N ALA A 109 5.34 17.51 -0.30
CA ALA A 109 5.29 18.02 1.08
C ALA A 109 3.90 17.92 1.73
N GLY A 110 2.82 18.01 0.92
CA GLY A 110 1.44 17.85 1.39
C GLY A 110 1.20 16.42 1.85
N LEU A 111 1.59 15.43 1.04
CA LEU A 111 1.50 14.02 1.39
C LEU A 111 2.35 13.68 2.63
N CYS A 112 3.60 14.14 2.67
CA CYS A 112 4.49 13.89 3.81
C CYS A 112 3.93 14.45 5.14
N ARG A 113 3.19 15.55 5.11
CA ARG A 113 2.49 16.06 6.31
C ARG A 113 1.38 15.12 6.79
N LEU A 114 0.72 14.41 5.87
CA LEU A 114 -0.39 13.51 6.20
C LEU A 114 0.07 12.12 6.66
N VAL A 115 1.06 11.53 5.97
CA VAL A 115 1.48 10.13 6.18
C VAL A 115 2.87 9.99 6.82
N GLY A 116 3.60 11.11 7.01
CA GLY A 116 4.98 11.16 7.49
C GLY A 116 5.99 10.87 6.39
N ASP A 117 7.28 10.88 6.77
CA ASP A 117 8.39 10.70 5.83
C ASP A 117 8.43 9.31 5.19
N PHE A 118 8.99 9.26 3.99
CA PHE A 118 9.22 8.02 3.25
C PHE A 118 10.68 7.56 3.33
N PRO A 119 10.94 6.24 3.36
CA PRO A 119 12.29 5.68 3.18
C PRO A 119 12.91 6.10 1.83
N SER A 120 14.22 6.04 1.73
CA SER A 120 14.90 6.19 0.43
C SER A 120 14.72 4.93 -0.43
N ALA A 121 14.89 5.06 -1.75
CA ALA A 121 14.91 3.93 -2.67
C ALA A 121 15.93 2.86 -2.23
N ASP A 122 17.15 3.26 -1.86
CA ASP A 122 18.18 2.33 -1.37
C ASP A 122 17.75 1.56 -0.10
N ALA A 123 17.02 2.25 0.82
CA ALA A 123 16.52 1.61 2.03
C ALA A 123 15.40 0.59 1.72
N LEU A 124 14.58 0.85 0.71
CA LEU A 124 13.56 -0.07 0.21
C LEU A 124 14.20 -1.24 -0.56
N LEU A 125 15.14 -0.98 -1.46
CA LEU A 125 15.88 -2.03 -2.17
C LEU A 125 16.61 -2.95 -1.19
N THR A 126 17.34 -2.40 -0.21
CA THR A 126 18.00 -3.20 0.83
C THR A 126 16.99 -4.06 1.61
N PHE A 127 15.78 -3.56 1.84
CA PHE A 127 14.71 -4.32 2.48
C PHE A 127 14.21 -5.45 1.57
N LEU A 128 13.99 -5.18 0.30
CA LEU A 128 13.53 -6.19 -0.68
C LEU A 128 14.57 -7.30 -0.91
N TYR A 129 15.86 -6.97 -0.91
CA TYR A 129 16.92 -7.99 -1.01
C TYR A 129 16.93 -8.99 0.16
N ALA A 130 16.33 -8.68 1.29
CA ALA A 130 16.21 -9.64 2.39
C ALA A 130 15.24 -10.80 2.09
N PHE A 131 14.39 -10.65 1.09
CA PHE A 131 13.46 -11.69 0.63
C PHE A 131 14.08 -12.60 -0.43
N HIS A 132 15.24 -12.25 -0.96
CA HIS A 132 16.00 -13.06 -1.90
C HIS A 132 17.04 -13.90 -1.18
N ASP A 133 17.14 -15.18 -1.51
CA ASP A 133 18.14 -16.11 -0.96
C ASP A 133 18.69 -17.01 -2.08
N GLU A 134 19.83 -16.60 -2.61
CA GLU A 134 20.51 -17.31 -3.71
C GLU A 134 20.81 -18.77 -3.39
N SER A 135 21.10 -19.07 -2.11
CA SER A 135 21.44 -20.44 -1.70
C SER A 135 20.24 -21.40 -1.81
N LEU A 136 19.02 -20.90 -1.51
CA LEU A 136 17.79 -21.67 -1.66
C LEU A 136 17.44 -21.86 -3.15
N ILE A 137 17.67 -20.83 -3.96
CA ILE A 137 17.46 -20.88 -5.40
C ILE A 137 18.41 -21.91 -6.05
N GLU A 138 19.71 -21.85 -5.72
CA GLU A 138 20.69 -22.80 -6.23
C GLU A 138 20.40 -24.24 -5.78
N LYS A 139 19.98 -24.42 -4.53
CA LYS A 139 19.56 -25.72 -3.99
C LYS A 139 18.40 -26.28 -4.82
N ALA A 140 17.34 -25.50 -5.04
CA ALA A 140 16.19 -25.92 -5.83
C ALA A 140 16.59 -26.24 -7.28
N ARG A 141 17.41 -25.40 -7.90
CA ARG A 141 17.91 -25.59 -9.26
C ARG A 141 18.74 -26.89 -9.37
N SER A 142 19.56 -27.20 -8.38
CA SER A 142 20.37 -28.43 -8.37
C SER A 142 19.54 -29.72 -8.23
N GLN A 143 18.31 -29.63 -7.78
CA GLN A 143 17.39 -30.75 -7.63
C GLN A 143 16.55 -31.01 -8.90
N LEU A 144 16.69 -30.16 -9.94
CA LEU A 144 16.02 -30.38 -11.22
C LEU A 144 16.52 -31.65 -11.86
N THR A 145 15.60 -32.48 -12.36
CA THR A 145 15.91 -33.74 -13.07
C THR A 145 15.24 -33.77 -14.44
N GLY A 146 15.96 -34.32 -15.44
CA GLY A 146 15.46 -34.41 -16.82
C GLY A 146 15.35 -33.03 -17.49
N ASP A 147 14.36 -32.85 -18.33
CA ASP A 147 14.13 -31.63 -19.12
C ASP A 147 13.32 -30.58 -18.38
N ARG A 148 13.18 -30.70 -17.07
CA ARG A 148 12.46 -29.71 -16.25
C ARG A 148 13.28 -28.43 -16.12
N VAL A 149 12.66 -27.29 -16.43
CA VAL A 149 13.28 -25.97 -16.34
C VAL A 149 12.68 -25.13 -15.22
N ALA A 150 11.43 -25.41 -14.85
CA ALA A 150 10.74 -24.68 -13.78
C ALA A 150 11.00 -25.32 -12.41
N PHE A 151 11.26 -24.51 -11.42
CA PHE A 151 11.45 -24.92 -10.04
C PHE A 151 10.88 -23.87 -9.08
N ILE A 152 10.58 -24.30 -7.87
CA ILE A 152 10.07 -23.44 -6.81
C ILE A 152 11.06 -23.55 -5.65
N PRO A 153 11.83 -22.48 -5.33
CA PRO A 153 12.72 -22.50 -4.19
C PRO A 153 11.94 -22.57 -2.87
N GLU A 154 12.54 -23.15 -1.84
CA GLU A 154 12.02 -23.01 -0.48
C GLU A 154 11.99 -21.52 -0.09
N GLU A 155 10.92 -21.10 0.58
CA GLU A 155 10.80 -19.74 1.08
C GLU A 155 11.78 -19.49 2.23
N ASN A 156 12.48 -18.38 2.19
CA ASN A 156 13.24 -17.93 3.34
C ASN A 156 12.31 -17.38 4.43
N ARG A 157 12.86 -17.15 5.63
CA ARG A 157 12.06 -16.67 6.76
C ARG A 157 11.36 -15.33 6.51
N ALA A 158 11.91 -14.45 5.68
CA ALA A 158 11.32 -13.15 5.37
C ALA A 158 10.08 -13.32 4.47
N LEU A 159 10.15 -14.19 3.45
CA LEU A 159 9.02 -14.55 2.59
C LEU A 159 7.90 -15.24 3.40
N GLN A 160 8.25 -16.20 4.24
CA GLN A 160 7.28 -16.83 5.14
C GLN A 160 6.59 -15.79 6.03
N GLY A 161 7.34 -14.79 6.54
CA GLY A 161 6.77 -13.68 7.30
C GLY A 161 5.81 -12.84 6.48
N LEU A 162 6.08 -12.60 5.20
CA LEU A 162 5.19 -11.87 4.30
C LEU A 162 3.90 -12.68 4.03
N ALA A 163 4.01 -13.99 3.81
CA ALA A 163 2.86 -14.89 3.68
C ALA A 163 1.96 -14.87 4.92
N GLU A 164 2.53 -14.85 6.14
CA GLU A 164 1.76 -14.72 7.37
C GLU A 164 1.07 -13.34 7.50
N VAL A 165 1.66 -12.25 6.97
CA VAL A 165 0.99 -10.93 6.89
C VAL A 165 -0.22 -11.00 5.96
N ASN A 166 -0.06 -11.58 4.76
CA ASN A 166 -1.18 -11.77 3.83
C ASN A 166 -2.29 -12.63 4.44
N LYS A 167 -1.94 -13.75 5.04
CA LYS A 167 -2.87 -14.63 5.74
C LYS A 167 -3.64 -13.92 6.87
N ALA A 168 -2.98 -13.06 7.63
CA ALA A 168 -3.64 -12.27 8.66
C ALA A 168 -4.64 -11.26 8.05
N LEU A 169 -4.31 -10.63 6.92
CA LEU A 169 -5.22 -9.77 6.18
C LEU A 169 -6.45 -10.55 5.70
N VAL A 170 -6.24 -11.70 5.03
CA VAL A 170 -7.30 -12.58 4.54
C VAL A 170 -8.24 -12.98 5.68
N HIS A 171 -7.70 -13.42 6.82
CA HIS A 171 -8.50 -13.80 7.99
C HIS A 171 -9.35 -12.64 8.51
N ARG A 172 -8.80 -11.42 8.56
CA ARG A 172 -9.52 -10.23 9.05
C ARG A 172 -10.62 -9.79 8.11
N VAL A 173 -10.38 -9.85 6.80
CA VAL A 173 -11.42 -9.58 5.78
C VAL A 173 -12.50 -10.65 5.86
N ALA A 174 -12.15 -11.92 5.91
CA ALA A 174 -13.10 -13.03 6.02
C ALA A 174 -13.98 -12.93 7.29
N ALA A 175 -13.41 -12.45 8.40
CA ALA A 175 -14.15 -12.28 9.66
C ALA A 175 -15.19 -11.15 9.62
N GLN A 176 -15.04 -10.17 8.71
CA GLN A 176 -16.00 -9.08 8.56
C GLN A 176 -17.19 -9.46 7.67
N GLY A 177 -17.04 -10.48 6.83
CA GLY A 177 -18.04 -10.89 5.85
C GLY A 177 -18.86 -12.10 6.31
N SER A 178 -20.10 -12.19 5.82
CA SER A 178 -20.96 -13.38 5.97
C SER A 178 -20.82 -14.35 4.78
N CYS A 179 -19.68 -14.34 4.12
CA CYS A 179 -19.45 -15.15 2.92
C CYS A 179 -19.48 -16.65 3.27
N ARG A 180 -20.42 -17.38 2.70
CA ARG A 180 -20.59 -18.83 2.90
C ARG A 180 -19.96 -19.67 1.80
N ARG A 181 -19.47 -19.04 0.74
CA ARG A 181 -18.83 -19.69 -0.41
C ARG A 181 -17.57 -18.91 -0.75
N ALA A 182 -16.50 -19.60 -1.08
CA ALA A 182 -15.31 -19.02 -1.67
C ALA A 182 -15.14 -19.61 -3.07
N THR A 183 -15.17 -18.75 -4.08
CA THR A 183 -14.75 -19.08 -5.44
C THR A 183 -13.29 -18.67 -5.55
N LEU A 184 -12.40 -19.66 -5.69
CA LEU A 184 -10.97 -19.43 -5.83
C LEU A 184 -10.60 -19.57 -7.31
N ASP A 185 -10.03 -18.51 -7.85
CA ASP A 185 -9.48 -18.47 -9.18
C ASP A 185 -7.96 -18.52 -9.10
N HIS A 186 -7.35 -19.51 -9.74
CA HIS A 186 -5.90 -19.69 -9.74
C HIS A 186 -5.35 -19.42 -11.13
N ASP A 187 -4.60 -18.36 -11.27
CA ASP A 187 -3.98 -17.98 -12.54
C ASP A 187 -2.47 -17.70 -12.39
N ALA A 188 -1.75 -17.94 -13.47
CA ALA A 188 -0.33 -17.64 -13.58
C ALA A 188 -0.10 -16.59 -14.66
N THR A 189 0.53 -15.49 -14.27
CA THR A 189 0.83 -14.36 -15.14
C THR A 189 2.29 -14.41 -15.59
N ILE A 190 2.55 -14.21 -16.90
CA ILE A 190 3.90 -14.07 -17.40
C ILE A 190 4.35 -12.61 -17.25
N GLN A 191 5.42 -12.41 -16.50
CA GLN A 191 6.12 -11.12 -16.41
C GLN A 191 7.41 -11.20 -17.23
N GLU A 192 7.39 -10.63 -18.44
CA GLU A 192 8.57 -10.57 -19.28
C GLU A 192 9.72 -9.85 -18.60
N SER A 193 10.92 -10.42 -18.71
CA SER A 193 12.12 -9.86 -18.09
C SER A 193 13.36 -10.21 -18.88
N HIS A 194 14.26 -9.23 -19.00
CA HIS A 194 15.59 -9.41 -19.62
C HIS A 194 16.68 -9.72 -18.57
N LYS A 195 16.31 -9.92 -17.32
CA LYS A 195 17.27 -10.33 -16.28
C LYS A 195 17.85 -11.71 -16.57
N ARG A 196 19.08 -11.93 -16.11
CA ARG A 196 19.82 -13.18 -16.36
C ARG A 196 19.09 -14.39 -15.79
N GLU A 197 18.42 -14.22 -14.68
CA GLU A 197 17.72 -15.27 -13.92
C GLU A 197 16.36 -15.63 -14.53
N ALA A 198 15.78 -14.77 -15.37
CA ALA A 198 14.50 -15.03 -16.03
C ALA A 198 14.58 -16.26 -16.94
N GLN A 199 13.61 -17.15 -16.85
CA GLN A 199 13.55 -18.42 -17.60
C GLN A 199 12.73 -18.28 -18.90
N PRO A 200 12.99 -19.16 -19.90
CA PRO A 200 12.13 -19.22 -21.07
C PRO A 200 10.70 -19.61 -20.71
N HIS A 201 9.71 -18.97 -21.32
CA HIS A 201 8.30 -19.29 -21.14
C HIS A 201 7.62 -19.70 -22.46
N TYR A 202 6.46 -20.35 -22.37
CA TYR A 202 5.78 -20.99 -23.50
C TYR A 202 5.32 -20.02 -24.60
N LYS A 203 5.20 -18.72 -24.34
CA LYS A 203 4.87 -17.71 -25.35
C LYS A 203 6.07 -17.25 -26.19
N GLY A 204 7.27 -17.76 -25.89
CA GLY A 204 8.53 -17.36 -26.53
C GLY A 204 9.08 -16.07 -25.91
N GLY A 205 10.26 -16.14 -25.34
CA GLY A 205 10.89 -15.07 -24.57
C GLY A 205 11.34 -15.58 -23.20
N ARG A 206 11.74 -14.65 -22.34
CA ARG A 206 12.16 -14.95 -20.96
C ARG A 206 11.35 -14.12 -19.99
N GLY A 207 11.06 -14.68 -18.82
CA GLY A 207 10.27 -14.01 -17.81
C GLY A 207 10.13 -14.83 -16.54
N TYR A 208 9.38 -14.30 -15.61
CA TYR A 208 8.93 -14.97 -14.40
C TYR A 208 7.47 -15.37 -14.55
N GLN A 209 7.04 -16.40 -13.84
CA GLN A 209 5.66 -16.91 -13.88
C GLN A 209 5.05 -16.92 -12.48
N PRO A 210 4.85 -15.75 -11.85
CA PRO A 210 4.11 -15.71 -10.60
C PRO A 210 2.69 -16.26 -10.83
N SER A 211 2.21 -17.03 -9.86
CA SER A 211 0.82 -17.45 -9.82
C SER A 211 0.14 -16.87 -8.57
N ALA A 212 -1.13 -16.49 -8.70
CA ALA A 212 -1.93 -15.98 -7.62
C ALA A 212 -3.23 -16.77 -7.50
N ILE A 213 -3.70 -16.93 -6.27
CA ILE A 213 -5.02 -17.46 -5.97
C ILE A 213 -5.89 -16.28 -5.50
N TYR A 214 -6.93 -16.02 -6.26
CA TYR A 214 -7.84 -14.91 -6.07
C TYR A 214 -9.19 -15.38 -5.51
N TRP A 215 -9.67 -14.74 -4.47
CA TRP A 215 -10.99 -14.99 -3.89
C TRP A 215 -11.98 -13.99 -4.46
N ALA A 216 -12.80 -14.45 -5.43
CA ALA A 216 -13.66 -13.59 -6.24
C ALA A 216 -14.70 -12.81 -5.44
N GLU A 217 -15.32 -13.41 -4.40
CA GLU A 217 -16.37 -12.74 -3.64
C GLU A 217 -15.84 -11.65 -2.69
N GLN A 218 -14.54 -11.66 -2.40
CA GLN A 218 -13.91 -10.68 -1.50
C GLN A 218 -12.92 -9.75 -2.21
N ASP A 219 -12.74 -9.94 -3.54
CA ASP A 219 -11.80 -9.15 -4.34
C ASP A 219 -10.38 -9.16 -3.74
N LEU A 220 -9.89 -10.34 -3.37
CA LEU A 220 -8.71 -10.49 -2.54
C LEU A 220 -7.79 -11.60 -3.04
N VAL A 221 -6.49 -11.33 -3.15
CA VAL A 221 -5.46 -12.37 -3.34
C VAL A 221 -5.22 -13.07 -2.00
N VAL A 222 -5.48 -14.38 -1.95
CA VAL A 222 -5.35 -15.20 -0.74
C VAL A 222 -4.01 -15.91 -0.63
N ALA A 223 -3.37 -16.19 -1.76
CA ALA A 223 -2.02 -16.74 -1.82
C ALA A 223 -1.36 -16.39 -3.13
N ASP A 224 -0.05 -16.38 -3.13
CA ASP A 224 0.78 -16.18 -4.32
C ASP A 224 2.00 -17.10 -4.26
N GLU A 225 2.53 -17.45 -5.42
CA GLU A 225 3.73 -18.26 -5.55
C GLU A 225 4.55 -17.77 -6.74
N TYR A 226 5.84 -17.59 -6.52
CA TYR A 226 6.78 -17.25 -7.58
C TYR A 226 7.46 -18.51 -8.10
N ARG A 227 7.34 -18.72 -9.39
CA ARG A 227 7.99 -19.82 -10.14
C ARG A 227 9.00 -19.23 -11.11
N ASP A 228 10.17 -19.79 -11.14
CA ASP A 228 11.19 -19.54 -12.16
C ASP A 228 11.10 -20.55 -13.29
#